data_b3c50bc8926486dd22ee390381adefcd
#
_entry.id   b3c50bc8926486dd22ee390381adefcd
#
_cell.length_a   1.000
_cell.length_b   1.000
_cell.length_c   1.000
_cell.angle_alpha   90.00
_cell.angle_beta   90.00
_cell.angle_gamma   90.00
#
_symmetry.space_group_name_H-M   'P 1'
#
loop_
_entity.id
_entity.type
_entity.pdbx_description
1 polymer ?
#
loop_
_entity_poly.entity_id
_entity_poly.type
_entity_poly.pdbx_seq_one_letter_code
_entity_poly.pdbx_strand_id
1 'polypeptide(L)'
;MSSKKKAIIVGAGIGGLATAVRLLVNNFEVDIFEKNSKIGGKVNLIEYKDFKIDSSASIFMLPKPYLEVFKYAKKDPKDYIELVELNTLYKVFNDIGDSFNIYSDFLKTTESLEKVFNDESSNYYK
;
A
#
# COMPACT_ATOMS: atom_id res chain seq x y z
N MET A 1 0.52 -29.78 29.14
CA MET A 1 0.28 -28.56 28.36
C MET A 1 1.36 -28.49 27.29
N SER A 2 1.00 -28.53 26.02
CA SER A 2 2.00 -28.40 24.93
C SER A 2 2.56 -26.97 24.97
N SER A 3 3.90 -26.84 25.05
CA SER A 3 4.56 -25.53 24.98
C SER A 3 4.27 -24.90 23.61
N LYS A 4 3.89 -23.63 23.61
CA LYS A 4 3.75 -22.89 22.34
C LYS A 4 5.09 -22.88 21.60
N LYS A 5 5.03 -23.05 20.30
CA LYS A 5 6.22 -22.83 19.44
C LYS A 5 6.57 -21.34 19.46
N LYS A 6 7.87 -21.04 19.50
CA LYS A 6 8.38 -19.67 19.45
C LYS A 6 8.87 -19.33 18.06
N ALA A 7 8.64 -18.08 17.65
CA ALA A 7 9.15 -17.54 16.40
C ALA A 7 9.77 -16.15 16.64
N ILE A 8 10.88 -15.90 15.98
CA ILE A 8 11.55 -14.59 15.98
C ILE A 8 11.42 -14.01 14.59
N ILE A 9 10.98 -12.76 14.51
CA ILE A 9 10.90 -11.99 13.27
C ILE A 9 11.87 -10.83 13.35
N VAL A 10 12.70 -10.70 12.33
CA VAL A 10 13.65 -9.60 12.22
C VAL A 10 13.11 -8.59 11.21
N GLY A 11 12.76 -7.40 11.68
CA GLY A 11 12.16 -6.31 10.94
C GLY A 11 10.64 -6.23 11.09
N ALA A 12 10.17 -5.07 11.55
CA ALA A 12 8.74 -4.74 11.71
C ALA A 12 8.18 -3.92 10.54
N GLY A 13 8.58 -4.25 9.31
CA GLY A 13 7.92 -3.79 8.10
C GLY A 13 6.62 -4.56 7.86
N ILE A 14 5.86 -4.18 6.81
CA ILE A 14 4.55 -4.80 6.49
C ILE A 14 4.63 -6.33 6.40
N GLY A 15 5.66 -6.87 5.74
CA GLY A 15 5.86 -8.31 5.62
C GLY A 15 6.07 -9.01 6.97
N GLY A 16 6.93 -8.42 7.83
CA GLY A 16 7.18 -8.93 9.18
C GLY A 16 5.92 -8.89 10.04
N LEU A 17 5.20 -7.77 10.03
CA LEU A 17 3.95 -7.62 10.78
C LEU A 17 2.86 -8.58 10.31
N ALA A 18 2.68 -8.73 8.98
CA ALA A 18 1.71 -9.67 8.42
C ALA A 18 2.06 -11.14 8.75
N THR A 19 3.35 -11.46 8.79
CA THR A 19 3.84 -12.79 9.21
C THR A 19 3.57 -13.01 10.70
N ALA A 20 3.84 -12.00 11.53
CA ALA A 20 3.57 -12.07 12.97
C ALA A 20 2.09 -12.36 13.25
N VAL A 21 1.18 -11.65 12.59
CA VAL A 21 -0.27 -11.87 12.74
C VAL A 21 -0.63 -13.32 12.40
N ARG A 22 -0.12 -13.85 11.29
CA ARG A 22 -0.40 -15.24 10.89
C ARG A 22 0.15 -16.26 11.87
N LEU A 23 1.34 -16.04 12.41
CA LEU A 23 1.94 -16.93 13.41
C LEU A 23 1.17 -16.90 14.72
N LEU A 24 0.78 -15.71 15.21
CA LEU A 24 -0.02 -15.54 16.42
C LEU A 24 -1.37 -16.26 16.33
N VAL A 25 -2.06 -16.16 15.19
CA VAL A 25 -3.32 -16.88 14.94
C VAL A 25 -3.11 -18.39 14.96
N ASN A 26 -1.94 -18.88 14.56
CA ASN A 26 -1.56 -20.29 14.62
C ASN A 26 -0.91 -20.70 15.94
N ASN A 27 -1.17 -19.95 17.00
CA ASN A 27 -0.75 -20.27 18.37
C ASN A 27 0.77 -20.31 18.60
N PHE A 28 1.55 -19.52 17.81
CA PHE A 28 2.94 -19.26 18.10
C PHE A 28 3.06 -18.13 19.13
N GLU A 29 4.13 -18.16 19.91
CA GLU A 29 4.66 -16.99 20.62
C GLU A 29 5.61 -16.26 19.69
N VAL A 30 5.46 -14.94 19.50
CA VAL A 30 6.19 -14.19 18.47
C VAL A 30 6.91 -13.01 19.07
N ASP A 31 8.22 -12.95 18.88
CA ASP A 31 9.06 -11.81 19.17
C ASP A 31 9.43 -11.10 17.87
N ILE A 32 9.31 -9.75 17.83
CA ILE A 32 9.69 -8.95 16.68
C ILE A 32 10.82 -8.01 17.08
N PHE A 33 11.91 -8.07 16.33
CA PHE A 33 13.05 -7.17 16.51
C PHE A 33 13.10 -6.17 15.35
N GLU A 34 13.00 -4.88 15.68
CA GLU A 34 13.11 -3.76 14.73
C GLU A 34 14.32 -2.88 15.11
N LYS A 35 15.16 -2.57 14.13
CA LYS A 35 16.36 -1.75 14.34
C LYS A 35 16.07 -0.26 14.50
N ASN A 36 14.95 0.20 13.93
CA ASN A 36 14.54 1.59 13.97
C ASN A 36 13.63 1.85 15.17
N SER A 37 13.53 3.10 15.57
CA SER A 37 12.62 3.52 16.65
C SER A 37 11.14 3.47 16.28
N LYS A 38 10.82 3.41 14.98
CA LYS A 38 9.46 3.30 14.46
C LYS A 38 9.29 2.01 13.65
N ILE A 39 8.15 1.36 13.80
CA ILE A 39 7.72 0.22 12.97
C ILE A 39 7.15 0.71 11.65
N GLY A 40 6.96 -0.20 10.67
CA GLY A 40 6.34 0.10 9.37
C GLY A 40 7.28 -0.07 8.18
N GLY A 41 8.60 0.04 8.39
CA GLY A 41 9.59 -0.09 7.33
C GLY A 41 9.45 1.02 6.28
N LYS A 42 9.17 0.67 5.01
CA LYS A 42 8.93 1.64 3.93
C LYS A 42 7.60 2.38 4.06
N VAL A 43 6.62 1.83 4.76
CA VAL A 43 5.37 2.52 5.10
C VAL A 43 5.61 3.27 6.39
N ASN A 44 6.17 4.47 6.26
CA ASN A 44 6.52 5.30 7.40
C ASN A 44 6.23 6.77 7.10
N LEU A 45 6.09 7.55 8.14
CA LEU A 45 5.76 8.95 8.10
C LEU A 45 6.97 9.79 8.54
N ILE A 46 7.32 10.78 7.73
CA ILE A 46 8.27 11.83 8.09
C ILE A 46 7.46 12.99 8.66
N GLU A 47 7.73 13.33 9.90
CA GLU A 47 7.10 14.46 10.59
C GLU A 47 8.13 15.57 10.77
N TYR A 48 7.79 16.76 10.28
CA TYR A 48 8.60 17.95 10.48
C TYR A 48 7.68 19.15 10.77
N LYS A 49 7.76 19.68 12.00
CA LYS A 49 6.83 20.70 12.52
C LYS A 49 5.39 20.21 12.35
N ASP A 50 4.55 20.96 11.63
CA ASP A 50 3.15 20.66 11.37
C ASP A 50 2.93 19.82 10.09
N PHE A 51 4.02 19.47 9.39
CA PHE A 51 3.94 18.70 8.15
C PHE A 51 4.12 17.20 8.41
N LYS A 52 3.28 16.41 7.71
CA LYS A 52 3.35 14.95 7.68
C LYS A 52 3.49 14.51 6.23
N ILE A 53 4.55 13.78 5.94
CA ILE A 53 4.89 13.36 4.58
C ILE A 53 5.14 11.85 4.60
N ASP A 54 4.45 11.11 3.73
CA ASP A 54 4.72 9.70 3.53
C ASP A 54 6.13 9.49 2.98
N SER A 55 6.91 8.62 3.61
CA SER A 55 8.32 8.43 3.24
C SER A 55 8.50 7.71 1.91
N SER A 56 7.56 6.86 1.50
CA SER A 56 7.60 6.18 0.20
C SER A 56 6.25 5.71 -0.32
N ALA A 57 5.47 4.97 0.45
CA ALA A 57 4.22 4.37 -0.01
C ALA A 57 3.03 5.29 0.29
N SER A 58 2.66 6.13 -0.67
CA SER A 58 1.53 7.08 -0.55
C SER A 58 0.23 6.55 -1.19
N ILE A 59 0.30 5.54 -2.04
CA ILE A 59 -0.86 4.97 -2.74
C ILE A 59 -1.00 3.49 -2.41
N PHE A 60 -2.24 3.10 -2.07
CA PHE A 60 -2.58 1.74 -1.68
C PHE A 60 -3.14 0.97 -2.89
N MET A 61 -2.26 0.52 -3.79
CA MET A 61 -2.65 -0.04 -5.09
C MET A 61 -3.35 -1.39 -5.03
N LEU A 62 -3.00 -2.25 -4.07
CA LEU A 62 -3.55 -3.60 -3.94
C LEU A 62 -4.10 -3.80 -2.53
N PRO A 63 -5.30 -3.30 -2.19
CA PRO A 63 -5.85 -3.39 -0.84
C PRO A 63 -6.15 -4.82 -0.39
N LYS A 64 -6.60 -5.70 -1.29
CA LYS A 64 -7.07 -7.05 -0.96
C LYS A 64 -6.09 -7.87 -0.11
N PRO A 65 -4.79 -8.03 -0.44
CA PRO A 65 -3.86 -8.80 0.38
C PRO A 65 -3.70 -8.26 1.81
N TYR A 66 -3.81 -6.95 1.99
CA TYR A 66 -3.70 -6.33 3.31
C TYR A 66 -4.97 -6.55 4.13
N LEU A 67 -6.13 -6.37 3.53
CA LEU A 67 -7.42 -6.63 4.18
C LEU A 67 -7.57 -8.09 4.60
N GLU A 68 -7.01 -9.02 3.82
CA GLU A 68 -7.00 -10.45 4.15
C GLU A 68 -6.23 -10.76 5.43
N VAL A 69 -5.20 -9.98 5.80
CA VAL A 69 -4.47 -10.17 7.06
C VAL A 69 -5.41 -9.96 8.26
N PHE A 70 -6.23 -8.92 8.23
CA PHE A 70 -7.22 -8.65 9.27
C PHE A 70 -8.27 -9.75 9.35
N LYS A 71 -8.82 -10.16 8.20
CA LYS A 71 -9.80 -11.25 8.13
C LYS A 71 -9.22 -12.57 8.66
N TYR A 72 -7.96 -12.85 8.34
CA TYR A 72 -7.25 -14.02 8.86
C TYR A 72 -7.16 -13.99 10.39
N ALA A 73 -6.96 -12.81 10.96
CA ALA A 73 -6.99 -12.57 12.40
C ALA A 73 -8.40 -12.51 13.01
N LYS A 74 -9.46 -12.75 12.22
CA LYS A 74 -10.87 -12.62 12.59
C LYS A 74 -11.22 -11.21 13.07
N LYS A 75 -10.62 -10.20 12.44
CA LYS A 75 -10.87 -8.77 12.68
C LYS A 75 -11.54 -8.15 11.46
N ASP A 76 -12.42 -7.18 11.68
CA ASP A 76 -12.95 -6.38 10.58
C ASP A 76 -11.90 -5.33 10.19
N PRO A 77 -11.44 -5.30 8.92
CA PRO A 77 -10.50 -4.28 8.47
C PRO A 77 -11.01 -2.85 8.68
N LYS A 78 -12.32 -2.62 8.63
CA LYS A 78 -12.93 -1.29 8.78
C LYS A 78 -12.72 -0.67 10.16
N ASP A 79 -12.47 -1.49 11.18
CA ASP A 79 -12.15 -1.01 12.52
C ASP A 79 -10.75 -0.41 12.63
N TYR A 80 -9.91 -0.62 11.59
CA TYR A 80 -8.48 -0.27 11.60
C TYR A 80 -8.07 0.62 10.44
N ILE A 81 -8.71 0.50 9.27
CA ILE A 81 -8.31 1.18 8.04
C ILE A 81 -9.56 1.74 7.36
N GLU A 82 -9.52 3.04 7.08
CA GLU A 82 -10.44 3.68 6.16
C GLU A 82 -9.78 3.77 4.78
N LEU A 83 -10.43 3.20 3.76
CA LEU A 83 -9.95 3.23 2.38
C LEU A 83 -10.84 4.15 1.55
N VAL A 84 -10.20 5.07 0.86
CA VAL A 84 -10.86 5.96 -0.11
C VAL A 84 -10.39 5.56 -1.51
N GLU A 85 -11.34 5.25 -2.37
CA GLU A 85 -11.05 4.96 -3.78
C GLU A 85 -10.81 6.25 -4.54
N LEU A 86 -9.67 6.30 -5.25
CA LEU A 86 -9.30 7.45 -6.07
C LEU A 86 -9.73 7.22 -7.51
N ASN A 87 -10.58 8.09 -8.06
CA ASN A 87 -10.95 8.04 -9.47
C ASN A 87 -9.79 8.49 -10.38
N THR A 88 -9.07 9.56 -9.99
CA THR A 88 -7.86 10.03 -10.65
C THR A 88 -6.66 9.59 -9.82
N LEU A 89 -5.81 8.75 -10.40
CA LEU A 89 -4.63 8.19 -9.72
C LEU A 89 -3.44 9.12 -9.81
N TYR A 90 -3.19 9.65 -11.04
CA TYR A 90 -2.05 10.51 -11.33
C TYR A 90 -2.44 11.59 -12.33
N LYS A 91 -1.79 12.75 -12.23
CA LYS A 91 -1.72 13.75 -13.29
C LYS A 91 -0.27 13.84 -13.74
N VAL A 92 -0.03 13.57 -15.01
CA VAL A 92 1.29 13.59 -15.63
C VAL A 92 1.42 14.88 -16.43
N PHE A 93 2.54 15.56 -16.28
CA PHE A 93 2.89 16.75 -17.02
C PHE A 93 4.11 16.46 -17.89
N ASN A 94 4.11 16.94 -19.14
CA ASN A 94 5.30 16.91 -19.98
C ASN A 94 6.06 18.24 -19.87
N ASP A 95 7.24 18.30 -20.49
CA ASP A 95 8.11 19.47 -20.48
C ASP A 95 7.61 20.65 -21.33
N ILE A 96 6.65 20.41 -22.23
CA ILE A 96 6.02 21.45 -23.08
C ILE A 96 4.73 22.02 -22.49
N GLY A 97 4.33 21.56 -21.30
CA GLY A 97 3.18 22.09 -20.55
C GLY A 97 1.87 21.36 -20.75
N ASP A 98 1.82 20.34 -21.60
CA ASP A 98 0.63 19.48 -21.69
C ASP A 98 0.51 18.56 -20.48
N SER A 99 -0.70 18.12 -20.20
CA SER A 99 -0.94 17.19 -19.11
C SER A 99 -2.07 16.21 -19.42
N PHE A 100 -1.96 15.00 -18.88
CA PHE A 100 -3.02 14.00 -18.93
C PHE A 100 -3.21 13.35 -17.56
N ASN A 101 -4.39 12.78 -17.37
CA ASN A 101 -4.74 12.06 -16.15
C ASN A 101 -4.71 10.55 -16.38
N ILE A 102 -4.22 9.83 -15.38
CA ILE A 102 -4.36 8.38 -15.27
C ILE A 102 -5.47 8.12 -14.26
N TYR A 103 -6.51 7.43 -14.69
CA TYR A 103 -7.68 7.10 -13.90
C TYR A 103 -7.64 5.64 -13.44
N SER A 104 -8.45 5.29 -12.45
CA SER A 104 -8.74 3.90 -12.09
C SER A 104 -9.48 3.16 -13.22
N ASP A 105 -10.22 3.92 -14.04
CA ASP A 105 -10.91 3.45 -15.24
C ASP A 105 -9.96 3.52 -16.44
N PHE A 106 -9.75 2.36 -17.09
CA PHE A 106 -8.86 2.23 -18.24
C PHE A 106 -9.33 3.06 -19.46
N LEU A 107 -10.63 3.06 -19.77
CA LEU A 107 -11.17 3.81 -20.91
C LEU A 107 -10.97 5.30 -20.74
N LYS A 108 -11.24 5.82 -19.54
CA LYS A 108 -10.99 7.24 -19.23
C LYS A 108 -9.50 7.61 -19.32
N THR A 109 -8.62 6.69 -18.96
CA THR A 109 -7.16 6.90 -19.12
C THR A 109 -6.80 6.99 -20.59
N THR A 110 -7.30 6.08 -21.42
CA THR A 110 -7.08 6.08 -22.88
C THR A 110 -7.56 7.38 -23.51
N GLU A 111 -8.80 7.81 -23.22
CA GLU A 111 -9.36 9.08 -23.69
C GLU A 111 -8.51 10.30 -23.26
N SER A 112 -7.94 10.26 -22.06
CA SER A 112 -7.08 11.33 -21.55
C SER A 112 -5.74 11.38 -22.28
N LEU A 113 -5.19 10.22 -22.64
CA LEU A 113 -3.95 10.11 -23.42
C LEU A 113 -4.15 10.55 -24.88
N GLU A 114 -5.25 10.13 -25.52
CA GLU A 114 -5.57 10.47 -26.91
C GLU A 114 -5.69 11.97 -27.13
N LYS A 115 -6.16 12.73 -26.15
CA LYS A 115 -6.24 14.19 -26.21
C LYS A 115 -4.87 14.89 -26.32
N VAL A 116 -3.81 14.23 -25.84
CA VAL A 116 -2.46 14.81 -25.79
C VAL A 116 -1.54 14.24 -26.87
N PHE A 117 -1.66 12.95 -27.17
CA PHE A 117 -0.67 12.23 -27.98
C PHE A 117 -1.17 11.78 -29.36
N ASN A 118 -2.38 12.09 -29.75
CA ASN A 118 -3.04 11.56 -30.94
C ASN A 118 -3.18 10.02 -30.98
N ASP A 119 -3.95 9.49 -31.95
CA ASP A 119 -4.43 8.10 -32.02
C ASP A 119 -3.38 6.97 -31.94
N GLU A 120 -2.10 7.25 -32.24
CA GLU A 120 -1.06 6.20 -32.28
C GLU A 120 -0.64 5.69 -30.90
N SER A 121 -0.73 6.52 -29.88
CA SER A 121 -0.28 6.14 -28.52
C SER A 121 -1.27 5.25 -27.76
N SER A 122 -2.54 5.25 -28.15
CA SER A 122 -3.56 4.37 -27.56
C SER A 122 -3.29 2.88 -27.84
N ASN A 123 -2.56 2.56 -28.90
CA ASN A 123 -2.21 1.19 -29.29
C ASN A 123 -1.18 0.51 -28.37
N TYR A 124 -0.42 1.27 -27.57
CA TYR A 124 0.56 0.70 -26.61
C TYR A 124 -0.09 0.17 -25.32
N TYR A 125 -1.38 0.47 -25.09
CA TYR A 125 -2.10 0.07 -23.87
C TYR A 125 -3.20 -0.96 -24.12
N LYS A 126 -3.28 -1.48 -25.35
CA LYS A 126 -4.14 -2.64 -25.71
C LYS A 126 -3.34 -3.92 -25.60
#